data_cfba298b4e9b365ea3295dc845c8d459
#
_entry.id   cfba298b4e9b365ea3295dc845c8d459
#
_cell.length_a   1.000
_cell.length_b   1.000
_cell.length_c   1.000
_cell.angle_alpha   90.00
_cell.angle_beta   90.00
_cell.angle_gamma   90.00
#
_symmetry.space_group_name_H-M   'P 1'
#
loop_
_entity.id
_entity.type
_entity.pdbx_description
1 polymer ?
#
loop_
_entity_poly.entity_id
_entity_poly.type
_entity_poly.pdbx_seq_one_letter_code
_entity_poly.pdbx_strand_id
1 'polypeptide(L)'
;MRNSPITQGEIEEELMRLLGLLESETENFETLAQRAAETEATHRGMWAKEYLSSSGSIRTREAIADFALSDSLYQYKIAEALVKAKREKLLSLRTSIDALRTLNANVRAQV
;
A
#
# COMPACT_ATOMS: atom_id res chain seq x y z
N MET A 1 6.68 -17.56 27.29
CA MET A 1 5.83 -16.59 28.00
C MET A 1 6.68 -15.76 28.95
N ARG A 2 6.44 -14.51 28.95
CA ARG A 2 7.21 -13.57 29.76
C ARG A 2 6.67 -13.50 31.18
N ASN A 3 7.52 -13.71 32.18
CA ASN A 3 7.12 -13.69 33.60
C ASN A 3 7.42 -12.40 34.33
N SER A 4 8.15 -11.46 33.68
CA SER A 4 8.48 -10.17 34.25
C SER A 4 7.67 -9.05 33.59
N PRO A 5 7.37 -7.95 34.30
CA PRO A 5 6.69 -6.82 33.71
C PRO A 5 7.53 -6.18 32.61
N ILE A 6 6.85 -5.59 31.63
CA ILE A 6 7.48 -4.86 30.56
C ILE A 6 8.08 -3.58 31.13
N THR A 7 9.35 -3.32 30.85
CA THR A 7 10.05 -2.11 31.32
C THR A 7 9.82 -0.95 30.36
N GLN A 8 9.96 0.27 30.85
CA GLN A 8 9.91 1.48 30.02
C GLN A 8 10.97 1.44 28.91
N GLY A 9 12.19 0.96 29.22
CA GLY A 9 13.26 0.83 28.22
C GLY A 9 12.88 -0.10 27.08
N GLU A 10 12.23 -1.21 27.37
CA GLU A 10 11.77 -2.15 26.35
C GLU A 10 10.69 -1.55 25.46
N ILE A 11 9.78 -0.77 26.01
CA ILE A 11 8.75 -0.06 25.26
C ILE A 11 9.38 0.98 24.33
N GLU A 12 10.34 1.73 24.82
CA GLU A 12 11.03 2.75 24.04
C GLU A 12 11.83 2.14 22.88
N GLU A 13 12.51 1.01 23.11
CA GLU A 13 13.22 0.28 22.04
C GLU A 13 12.25 -0.18 20.95
N GLU A 14 11.11 -0.73 21.34
CA GLU A 14 10.09 -1.19 20.38
C GLU A 14 9.47 -0.02 19.62
N LEU A 15 9.24 1.13 20.28
CA LEU A 15 8.78 2.35 19.63
C LEU A 15 9.79 2.83 18.57
N MET A 16 11.07 2.85 18.91
CA MET A 16 12.11 3.23 17.95
C MET A 16 12.15 2.32 16.74
N ARG A 17 12.03 1.01 16.98
CA ARG A 17 11.98 0.01 15.90
C ARG A 17 10.78 0.24 14.98
N LEU A 18 9.59 0.45 15.54
CA LEU A 18 8.37 0.66 14.77
C LEU A 18 8.38 1.98 14.01
N LEU A 19 8.96 3.04 14.60
CA LEU A 19 9.09 4.33 13.91
C LEU A 19 10.02 4.23 12.70
N GLY A 20 11.14 3.51 12.82
CA GLY A 20 12.04 3.25 11.70
C GLY A 20 11.35 2.43 10.61
N LEU A 21 10.59 1.41 11.01
CA LEU A 21 9.83 0.59 10.07
C LEU A 21 8.75 1.41 9.37
N LEU A 22 8.04 2.28 10.11
CA LEU A 22 7.03 3.17 9.52
C LEU A 22 7.63 4.08 8.46
N GLU A 23 8.81 4.63 8.73
CA GLU A 23 9.52 5.50 7.78
C GLU A 23 9.86 4.76 6.49
N SER A 24 10.48 3.58 6.59
CA SER A 24 10.86 2.79 5.41
C SER A 24 9.64 2.28 4.64
N GLU A 25 8.57 1.88 5.32
CA GLU A 25 7.33 1.45 4.68
C GLU A 25 6.60 2.60 4.00
N THR A 26 6.71 3.81 4.54
CA THR A 26 6.15 5.01 3.91
C THR A 26 6.86 5.34 2.60
N GLU A 27 8.19 5.24 2.57
CA GLU A 27 8.96 5.42 1.33
C GLU A 27 8.57 4.36 0.29
N ASN A 28 8.43 3.11 0.71
CA ASN A 28 8.01 2.03 -0.17
C ASN A 28 6.58 2.26 -0.69
N PHE A 29 5.68 2.79 0.14
CA PHE A 29 4.33 3.13 -0.26
C PHE A 29 4.32 4.17 -1.39
N GLU A 30 5.15 5.20 -1.28
CA GLU A 30 5.25 6.24 -2.32
C GLU A 30 5.69 5.65 -3.65
N THR A 31 6.67 4.76 -3.65
CA THR A 31 7.13 4.06 -4.85
C THR A 31 6.02 3.21 -5.46
N LEU A 32 5.30 2.46 -4.64
CA LEU A 32 4.18 1.64 -5.11
C LEU A 32 3.03 2.48 -5.67
N ALA A 33 2.73 3.61 -5.03
CA ALA A 33 1.69 4.52 -5.50
C ALA A 33 2.03 5.14 -6.85
N GLN A 34 3.28 5.53 -7.04
CA GLN A 34 3.77 6.05 -8.31
C GLN A 34 3.68 4.99 -9.41
N ARG A 35 4.09 3.75 -9.12
CA ARG A 35 3.99 2.65 -10.08
C ARG A 35 2.54 2.37 -10.46
N ALA A 36 1.63 2.39 -9.50
CA ALA A 36 0.20 2.18 -9.77
C ALA A 36 -0.35 3.27 -10.69
N ALA A 37 0.00 4.54 -10.45
CA ALA A 37 -0.42 5.63 -11.29
C ALA A 37 0.14 5.51 -12.72
N GLU A 38 1.41 5.14 -12.86
CA GLU A 38 2.05 4.95 -14.16
C GLU A 38 1.44 3.80 -14.95
N THR A 39 1.20 2.65 -14.29
CA THR A 39 0.60 1.49 -14.95
C THR A 39 -0.84 1.76 -15.34
N GLU A 40 -1.59 2.48 -14.52
CA GLU A 40 -2.95 2.89 -14.86
C GLU A 40 -2.97 3.82 -16.07
N ALA A 41 -2.15 4.86 -16.06
CA ALA A 41 -2.09 5.82 -17.17
C ALA A 41 -1.67 5.13 -18.48
N THR A 42 -0.68 4.25 -18.41
CA THR A 42 -0.22 3.48 -19.56
C THR A 42 -1.33 2.59 -20.12
N HIS A 43 -2.01 1.86 -19.23
CA HIS A 43 -3.13 0.99 -19.63
C HIS A 43 -4.24 1.80 -20.30
N ARG A 44 -4.66 2.90 -19.69
CA ARG A 44 -5.75 3.74 -20.25
C ARG A 44 -5.38 4.32 -21.61
N GLY A 45 -4.15 4.79 -21.78
CA GLY A 45 -3.67 5.32 -23.04
C GLY A 45 -3.62 4.27 -24.15
N MET A 46 -3.10 3.09 -23.84
CA MET A 46 -3.02 1.96 -24.78
C MET A 46 -4.42 1.46 -25.15
N TRP A 47 -5.32 1.38 -24.18
CA TRP A 47 -6.70 0.97 -24.43
C TRP A 47 -7.41 1.93 -25.37
N ALA A 48 -7.27 3.24 -25.12
CA ALA A 48 -7.88 4.26 -25.99
C ALA A 48 -7.32 4.20 -27.41
N LYS A 49 -6.02 4.00 -27.54
CA LYS A 49 -5.37 3.86 -28.86
C LYS A 49 -5.90 2.65 -29.61
N GLU A 50 -6.01 1.50 -28.94
CA GLU A 50 -6.55 0.28 -29.55
C GLU A 50 -8.00 0.47 -29.97
N TYR A 51 -8.81 1.08 -29.09
CA TYR A 51 -10.21 1.38 -29.39
C TYR A 51 -10.36 2.26 -30.61
N LEU A 52 -9.58 3.33 -30.70
CA LEU A 52 -9.62 4.30 -31.80
C LEU A 52 -9.12 3.72 -33.13
N SER A 53 -8.21 2.75 -33.09
CA SER A 53 -7.66 2.12 -34.29
C SER A 53 -8.47 0.92 -34.77
N SER A 54 -9.42 0.43 -33.97
CA SER A 54 -10.28 -0.69 -34.35
C SER A 54 -11.53 -0.20 -35.11
N SER A 55 -12.26 -1.12 -35.75
CA SER A 55 -13.46 -0.83 -36.49
C SER A 55 -14.61 -1.72 -36.01
N GLY A 56 -15.84 -1.30 -36.34
CA GLY A 56 -17.05 -2.01 -35.95
C GLY A 56 -17.89 -1.21 -34.96
N SER A 57 -18.85 -1.88 -34.31
CA SER A 57 -19.70 -1.25 -33.30
C SER A 57 -18.90 -0.86 -32.07
N ILE A 58 -19.45 0.01 -31.23
CA ILE A 58 -18.86 0.40 -29.95
C ILE A 58 -18.53 -0.85 -29.13
N ARG A 59 -19.49 -1.77 -29.00
CA ARG A 59 -19.30 -3.01 -28.23
C ARG A 59 -18.18 -3.88 -28.79
N THR A 60 -18.09 -4.01 -30.11
CA THR A 60 -17.02 -4.75 -30.77
C THR A 60 -15.65 -4.11 -30.51
N ARG A 61 -15.57 -2.80 -30.60
CA ARG A 61 -14.32 -2.05 -30.39
C ARG A 61 -13.87 -2.15 -28.93
N GLU A 62 -14.80 -2.08 -27.99
CA GLU A 62 -14.48 -2.28 -26.56
C GLU A 62 -13.95 -3.69 -26.31
N ALA A 63 -14.57 -4.71 -26.89
CA ALA A 63 -14.12 -6.09 -26.74
C ALA A 63 -12.71 -6.31 -27.32
N ILE A 64 -12.42 -5.69 -28.46
CA ILE A 64 -11.09 -5.77 -29.07
C ILE A 64 -10.05 -5.12 -28.16
N ALA A 65 -10.33 -3.94 -27.62
CA ALA A 65 -9.43 -3.24 -26.73
C ALA A 65 -9.20 -4.02 -25.42
N ASP A 66 -10.27 -4.54 -24.83
CA ASP A 66 -10.19 -5.34 -23.59
C ASP A 66 -9.35 -6.59 -23.80
N PHE A 67 -9.55 -7.29 -24.91
CA PHE A 67 -8.77 -8.50 -25.22
C PHE A 67 -7.29 -8.17 -25.46
N ALA A 68 -7.03 -7.15 -26.28
CA ALA A 68 -5.66 -6.76 -26.64
C ALA A 68 -4.85 -6.30 -25.41
N LEU A 69 -5.51 -5.68 -24.43
CA LEU A 69 -4.84 -5.09 -23.27
C LEU A 69 -5.13 -5.81 -21.96
N SER A 70 -5.53 -7.09 -22.02
CA SER A 70 -5.82 -7.88 -20.81
C SER A 70 -4.60 -8.01 -19.90
N ASP A 71 -3.39 -8.16 -20.48
CA ASP A 71 -2.17 -8.23 -19.69
C ASP A 71 -1.84 -6.88 -19.03
N SER A 72 -1.99 -5.79 -19.74
CA SER A 72 -1.81 -4.44 -19.20
C SER A 72 -2.78 -4.15 -18.05
N LEU A 73 -4.04 -4.58 -18.19
CA LEU A 73 -5.04 -4.47 -17.13
C LEU A 73 -4.61 -5.26 -15.89
N TYR A 74 -4.13 -6.48 -16.08
CA TYR A 74 -3.64 -7.33 -15.00
C TYR A 74 -2.50 -6.65 -14.23
N GLN A 75 -1.51 -6.10 -14.94
CA GLN A 75 -0.39 -5.39 -14.32
C GLN A 75 -0.86 -4.17 -13.51
N TYR A 76 -1.77 -3.40 -14.07
CA TYR A 76 -2.35 -2.25 -13.38
C TYR A 76 -3.11 -2.69 -12.11
N LYS A 77 -3.92 -3.73 -12.20
CA LYS A 77 -4.68 -4.23 -11.05
C LYS A 77 -3.80 -4.78 -9.94
N ILE A 78 -2.69 -5.45 -10.28
CA ILE A 78 -1.71 -5.90 -9.28
C ILE A 78 -1.07 -4.70 -8.58
N ALA A 79 -0.64 -3.70 -9.35
CA ALA A 79 -0.02 -2.51 -8.78
C ALA A 79 -0.98 -1.77 -7.83
N GLU A 80 -2.25 -1.67 -8.20
CA GLU A 80 -3.30 -1.07 -7.35
C GLU A 80 -3.50 -1.87 -6.06
N ALA A 81 -3.52 -3.21 -6.15
CA ALA A 81 -3.68 -4.09 -5.00
C ALA A 81 -2.50 -3.96 -4.02
N LEU A 82 -1.27 -3.82 -4.54
CA LEU A 82 -0.09 -3.63 -3.69
C LEU A 82 -0.13 -2.31 -2.92
N VAL A 83 -0.61 -1.24 -3.54
CA VAL A 83 -0.82 0.06 -2.86
C VAL A 83 -1.81 -0.10 -1.72
N LYS A 84 -2.92 -0.76 -1.97
CA LYS A 84 -3.96 -0.98 -0.96
C LYS A 84 -3.44 -1.79 0.21
N ALA A 85 -2.73 -2.89 -0.05
CA ALA A 85 -2.15 -3.74 1.00
C ALA A 85 -1.13 -2.96 1.84
N LYS A 86 -0.29 -2.15 1.20
CA LYS A 86 0.70 -1.32 1.91
C LYS A 86 0.02 -0.26 2.78
N ARG A 87 -1.05 0.35 2.30
CA ARG A 87 -1.82 1.33 3.08
C ARG A 87 -2.36 0.71 4.37
N GLU A 88 -2.90 -0.51 4.28
CA GLU A 88 -3.40 -1.23 5.45
C GLU A 88 -2.28 -1.55 6.43
N LYS A 89 -1.11 -1.94 5.93
CA LYS A 89 0.07 -2.19 6.77
C LYS A 89 0.51 -0.93 7.51
N LEU A 90 0.52 0.23 6.84
CA LEU A 90 0.86 1.51 7.47
C LEU A 90 -0.13 1.87 8.58
N LEU A 91 -1.43 1.64 8.37
CA LEU A 91 -2.44 1.88 9.39
C LEU A 91 -2.22 0.97 10.61
N SER A 92 -1.91 -0.30 10.38
CA SER A 92 -1.60 -1.26 11.45
C SER A 92 -0.37 -0.84 12.25
N LEU A 93 0.69 -0.36 11.59
CA LEU A 93 1.89 0.15 12.26
C LEU A 93 1.58 1.36 13.13
N ARG A 94 0.78 2.31 12.62
CA ARG A 94 0.37 3.49 13.40
C ARG A 94 -0.43 3.10 14.62
N THR A 95 -1.34 2.15 14.48
CA THR A 95 -2.13 1.63 15.60
C THR A 95 -1.22 1.01 16.67
N SER A 96 -0.22 0.22 16.27
CA SER A 96 0.74 -0.38 17.19
C SER A 96 1.58 0.67 17.92
N ILE A 97 2.01 1.70 17.20
CA ILE A 97 2.77 2.82 17.79
C ILE A 97 1.92 3.54 18.82
N ASP A 98 0.67 3.84 18.51
CA ASP A 98 -0.24 4.52 19.42
C ASP A 98 -0.51 3.70 20.68
N ALA A 99 -0.68 2.39 20.52
CA ALA A 99 -0.86 1.48 21.65
C ALA A 99 0.38 1.46 22.58
N LEU A 100 1.59 1.45 22.00
CA LEU A 100 2.82 1.48 22.79
C LEU A 100 3.04 2.83 23.48
N ARG A 101 2.64 3.93 22.86
CA ARG A 101 2.69 5.25 23.49
C ARG A 101 1.77 5.31 24.71
N THR A 102 0.57 4.75 24.60
CA THR A 102 -0.38 4.68 25.71
C THR A 102 0.19 3.80 26.84
N LEU A 103 0.75 2.63 26.51
CA LEU A 103 1.40 1.76 27.47
C LEU A 103 2.57 2.45 28.16
N ASN A 104 3.40 3.17 27.43
CA ASN A 104 4.54 3.91 27.98
C ASN A 104 4.08 4.99 28.95
N ALA A 105 3.03 5.72 28.63
CA ALA A 105 2.44 6.71 29.53
C ALA A 105 1.95 6.09 30.82
N ASN A 106 1.29 4.92 30.75
CA ASN A 106 0.79 4.20 31.91
C ASN A 106 1.93 3.68 32.79
N VAL A 107 3.00 3.18 32.21
CA VAL A 107 4.19 2.71 32.94
C VAL A 107 4.85 3.87 33.68
N ARG A 108 4.97 5.02 33.04
CA ARG A 108 5.51 6.25 33.67
C ARG A 108 4.67 6.69 34.86
N ALA A 109 3.34 6.61 34.74
CA ALA A 109 2.44 7.03 35.81
C ALA A 109 2.53 6.13 37.04
N GLN A 110 3.04 4.91 36.91
CA GLN A 110 3.19 3.96 38.01
C GLN A 110 4.53 4.10 38.76
N VAL A 111 5.44 4.93 38.28
CA VAL A 111 6.75 5.17 38.90
C VAL A 111 6.72 6.37 39.90
#